data_2ab3eba8b3fa93e08b0dc9a0d3216ce3
#
_entry.id   2ab3eba8b3fa93e08b0dc9a0d3216ce3
#
_cell.length_a   1.000
_cell.length_b   1.000
_cell.length_c   1.000
_cell.angle_alpha   90.00
_cell.angle_beta   90.00
_cell.angle_gamma   90.00
#
_symmetry.space_group_name_H-M   'P 1'
#
loop_
_entity.id
_entity.type
_entity.pdbx_description
1 polymer ?
#
loop_
_entity_poly.entity_id
_entity_poly.type
_entity_poly.pdbx_seq_one_letter_code
_entity_poly.pdbx_strand_id
1 'polypeptide(L)'
;GIDEVKKNNETIERAVEVLRDRVPFCIFPEGTHQTKYSTLPLAKGIFRIAMQAHELMPDTPLYIIPVGIRYGSFFRFRSSARVQIGEPINIGEFIKEHPDMTPQEQMNDMRTCLEKRMQESIFYIPNDEDYDATYEICAAVVKKQVNHLRNDEEYGHLRGIDAHFAANNMTVKHLDYLKKVNPELASRLIALGNDASKLRNEEHISLNSVSVKYPLLSRILKVLFMLVTLPYTLVATVCTLPIKIACYFIFKLFKDQAFRNSVRYVLHLVLWPILMIIYGIIAFVSLPGLWAALVTVALIPAPIVTHEVYRLFRIMISDIKLWRCKRLRAIYREIRTLMFQ
;
A
#
# COMPACT_ATOMS: atom_id res chain seq x y z
N GLY A 1 26.78 -0.88 21.97
CA GLY A 1 28.19 -0.69 22.24
C GLY A 1 29.12 -1.45 21.29
N ILE A 2 30.28 -1.84 21.78
CA ILE A 2 31.36 -2.50 20.96
C ILE A 2 30.85 -3.81 20.30
N ASP A 3 30.06 -4.59 21.01
CA ASP A 3 29.46 -5.84 20.50
C ASP A 3 28.47 -5.64 19.34
N GLU A 4 27.73 -4.57 19.36
CA GLU A 4 26.80 -4.23 18.26
C GLU A 4 27.57 -3.81 16.99
N VAL A 5 28.66 -3.05 17.16
CA VAL A 5 29.51 -2.65 16.03
C VAL A 5 30.18 -3.87 15.41
N LYS A 6 30.69 -4.80 16.24
CA LYS A 6 31.32 -6.06 15.79
C LYS A 6 30.29 -6.91 15.01
N LYS A 7 29.12 -7.11 15.57
CA LYS A 7 28.04 -7.87 14.92
C LYS A 7 27.59 -7.23 13.59
N ASN A 8 27.60 -5.92 13.52
CA ASN A 8 27.25 -5.18 12.30
C ASN A 8 28.31 -5.38 11.21
N ASN A 9 29.60 -5.36 11.57
CA ASN A 9 30.68 -5.62 10.63
C ASN A 9 30.67 -7.08 10.11
N GLU A 10 30.45 -8.07 10.99
CA GLU A 10 30.28 -9.47 10.58
C GLU A 10 29.11 -9.65 9.59
N THR A 11 28.02 -8.90 9.78
CA THR A 11 26.88 -8.94 8.85
C THR A 11 27.24 -8.35 7.49
N ILE A 12 28.02 -7.26 7.46
CA ILE A 12 28.49 -6.65 6.21
C ILE A 12 29.43 -7.61 5.48
N GLU A 13 30.41 -8.22 6.17
CA GLU A 13 31.33 -9.18 5.59
C GLU A 13 30.61 -10.38 4.95
N ARG A 14 29.60 -10.95 5.63
CA ARG A 14 28.78 -12.03 5.07
C ARG A 14 28.00 -11.60 3.83
N ALA A 15 27.47 -10.38 3.82
CA ALA A 15 26.77 -9.86 2.65
C ALA A 15 27.70 -9.68 1.45
N VAL A 16 28.94 -9.23 1.68
CA VAL A 16 29.97 -9.11 0.65
C VAL A 16 30.38 -10.49 0.11
N GLU A 17 30.52 -11.51 0.97
CA GLU A 17 30.79 -12.90 0.53
C GLU A 17 29.67 -13.43 -0.38
N VAL A 18 28.40 -13.20 -0.04
CA VAL A 18 27.23 -13.59 -0.87
C VAL A 18 27.31 -12.93 -2.25
N LEU A 19 27.68 -11.65 -2.31
CA LEU A 19 27.84 -10.94 -3.58
C LEU A 19 29.03 -11.47 -4.38
N ARG A 20 30.14 -11.85 -3.71
CA ARG A 20 31.31 -12.46 -4.34
C ARG A 20 30.95 -13.80 -5.02
N ASP A 21 30.04 -14.55 -4.42
CA ASP A 21 29.51 -15.79 -5.00
C ASP A 21 28.46 -15.53 -6.12
N ARG A 22 28.31 -14.28 -6.55
CA ARG A 22 27.35 -13.82 -7.58
C ARG A 22 25.88 -14.11 -7.24
N VAL A 23 25.55 -14.17 -5.95
CA VAL A 23 24.19 -14.32 -5.47
C VAL A 23 23.58 -12.94 -5.21
N PRO A 24 22.41 -12.60 -5.79
CA PRO A 24 21.73 -11.35 -5.51
C PRO A 24 21.37 -11.23 -4.03
N PHE A 25 21.61 -10.05 -3.44
CA PHE A 25 21.30 -9.77 -2.05
C PHE A 25 20.17 -8.74 -1.95
N CYS A 26 19.07 -9.12 -1.29
CA CYS A 26 17.94 -8.24 -1.08
C CYS A 26 18.03 -7.58 0.29
N ILE A 27 17.92 -6.24 0.33
CA ILE A 27 17.95 -5.46 1.56
C ILE A 27 16.83 -4.45 1.59
N PHE A 28 16.26 -4.22 2.78
CA PHE A 28 15.29 -3.13 3.03
C PHE A 28 16.04 -1.96 3.68
N PRO A 29 16.44 -0.94 2.89
CA PRO A 29 17.35 0.09 3.37
C PRO A 29 16.73 1.05 4.38
N GLU A 30 15.41 1.06 4.53
CA GLU A 30 14.70 1.87 5.53
C GLU A 30 14.78 1.28 6.95
N GLY A 31 15.17 0.00 7.09
CA GLY A 31 15.32 -0.68 8.39
C GLY A 31 14.05 -0.88 9.22
N THR A 32 12.97 -0.21 8.86
CA THR A 32 11.65 -0.31 9.48
C THR A 32 10.55 -0.04 8.44
N HIS A 33 9.30 -0.09 8.85
CA HIS A 33 8.16 0.19 7.98
C HIS A 33 7.27 1.30 8.55
N GLN A 34 6.55 1.97 7.67
CA GLN A 34 5.55 2.97 8.01
C GLN A 34 4.28 2.78 7.17
N THR A 35 3.19 3.43 7.59
CA THR A 35 1.88 3.34 6.91
C THR A 35 1.59 4.57 6.06
N LYS A 36 2.62 5.31 5.66
CA LYS A 36 2.55 6.48 4.79
C LYS A 36 3.10 6.15 3.41
N TYR A 37 2.65 6.87 2.42
CA TYR A 37 3.20 6.87 1.06
C TYR A 37 4.41 7.81 0.97
N SER A 38 5.38 7.60 1.83
CA SER A 38 6.65 8.33 1.91
C SER A 38 7.78 7.33 2.10
N THR A 39 9.01 7.74 1.86
CA THR A 39 10.20 6.98 2.21
C THR A 39 10.73 7.39 3.57
N LEU A 40 11.35 6.46 4.28
CA LEU A 40 12.16 6.74 5.46
C LEU A 40 13.61 6.99 5.05
N PRO A 41 14.41 7.66 5.89
CA PRO A 41 15.84 7.83 5.62
C PRO A 41 16.53 6.48 5.44
N LEU A 42 17.33 6.34 4.37
CA LEU A 42 18.01 5.09 4.09
C LEU A 42 19.20 4.86 5.04
N ALA A 43 19.33 3.65 5.57
CA ALA A 43 20.45 3.25 6.40
C ALA A 43 21.74 3.14 5.57
N LYS A 44 22.88 3.44 6.19
CA LYS A 44 24.19 3.43 5.51
C LYS A 44 24.72 2.03 5.14
N GLY A 45 24.10 0.97 5.69
CA GLY A 45 24.58 -0.41 5.53
C GLY A 45 24.66 -0.87 4.08
N ILE A 46 23.65 -0.56 3.26
CA ILE A 46 23.64 -0.95 1.85
C ILE A 46 24.83 -0.34 1.07
N PHE A 47 25.16 0.91 1.34
CA PHE A 47 26.23 1.63 0.65
C PHE A 47 27.62 1.11 1.09
N ARG A 48 27.78 0.77 2.37
CA ARG A 48 29.00 0.11 2.88
C ARG A 48 29.23 -1.25 2.23
N ILE A 49 28.18 -2.07 2.15
CA ILE A 49 28.24 -3.38 1.47
C ILE A 49 28.63 -3.18 0.00
N ALA A 50 28.01 -2.25 -0.70
CA ALA A 50 28.28 -1.99 -2.11
C ALA A 50 29.71 -1.51 -2.36
N MET A 51 30.21 -0.57 -1.56
CA MET A 51 31.58 -0.05 -1.68
C MET A 51 32.63 -1.13 -1.38
N GLN A 52 32.50 -1.86 -0.28
CA GLN A 52 33.40 -2.94 0.07
C GLN A 52 33.42 -4.09 -0.95
N ALA A 53 32.23 -4.45 -1.46
CA ALA A 53 32.12 -5.45 -2.50
C ALA A 53 32.80 -4.98 -3.80
N HIS A 54 32.68 -3.71 -4.17
CA HIS A 54 33.36 -3.16 -5.35
C HIS A 54 34.89 -3.12 -5.17
N GLU A 55 35.37 -2.74 -3.99
CA GLU A 55 36.84 -2.76 -3.67
C GLU A 55 37.42 -4.16 -3.82
N LEU A 56 36.72 -5.20 -3.41
CA LEU A 56 37.14 -6.59 -3.51
C LEU A 56 36.99 -7.19 -4.92
N MET A 57 36.12 -6.62 -5.74
CA MET A 57 35.79 -7.12 -7.08
C MET A 57 35.70 -5.96 -8.10
N PRO A 58 36.78 -5.20 -8.33
CA PRO A 58 36.76 -3.98 -9.14
C PRO A 58 36.37 -4.22 -10.60
N ASP A 59 36.67 -5.39 -11.13
CA ASP A 59 36.40 -5.79 -12.51
C ASP A 59 34.95 -6.38 -12.69
N THR A 60 34.22 -6.60 -11.59
CA THR A 60 32.89 -7.18 -11.64
C THR A 60 31.84 -6.07 -11.57
N PRO A 61 30.95 -5.93 -12.58
CA PRO A 61 29.88 -4.96 -12.52
C PRO A 61 28.96 -5.24 -11.32
N LEU A 62 28.81 -4.26 -10.44
CA LEU A 62 27.97 -4.33 -9.25
C LEU A 62 26.90 -3.25 -9.32
N TYR A 63 25.63 -3.63 -9.07
CA TYR A 63 24.51 -2.73 -9.19
C TYR A 63 23.68 -2.68 -7.90
N ILE A 64 23.24 -1.47 -7.53
CA ILE A 64 22.11 -1.29 -6.61
C ILE A 64 20.87 -1.09 -7.46
N ILE A 65 19.89 -1.99 -7.32
CA ILE A 65 18.63 -1.95 -8.07
C ILE A 65 17.53 -1.48 -7.12
N PRO A 66 16.99 -0.26 -7.30
CA PRO A 66 15.86 0.22 -6.51
C PRO A 66 14.59 -0.55 -6.86
N VAL A 67 13.89 -1.05 -5.84
CA VAL A 67 12.62 -1.76 -6.00
C VAL A 67 11.57 -1.09 -5.15
N GLY A 68 10.58 -0.48 -5.79
CA GLY A 68 9.42 0.12 -5.14
C GLY A 68 8.29 -0.89 -4.97
N ILE A 69 7.77 -1.03 -3.75
CA ILE A 69 6.58 -1.83 -3.47
C ILE A 69 5.46 -0.89 -3.06
N ARG A 70 4.38 -0.88 -3.84
CA ARG A 70 3.20 -0.09 -3.55
C ARG A 70 2.03 -1.00 -3.20
N TYR A 71 1.41 -0.74 -2.06
CA TYR A 71 0.19 -1.41 -1.64
C TYR A 71 -1.03 -0.54 -2.01
N GLY A 72 -2.07 -1.16 -2.55
CA GLY A 72 -3.34 -0.47 -2.79
C GLY A 72 -4.05 -0.07 -1.49
N SER A 73 -3.80 -0.82 -0.41
CA SER A 73 -4.16 -0.47 0.97
C SER A 73 -3.29 -1.26 1.93
N PHE A 74 -2.62 -0.60 2.86
CA PHE A 74 -1.71 -1.24 3.84
C PHE A 74 -2.40 -2.27 4.76
N PHE A 75 -3.66 -2.03 5.11
CA PHE A 75 -4.37 -2.83 6.12
C PHE A 75 -5.49 -3.69 5.54
N ARG A 76 -5.64 -3.73 4.22
CA ARG A 76 -6.72 -4.46 3.59
C ARG A 76 -6.28 -5.87 3.23
N PHE A 77 -7.00 -6.88 3.73
CA PHE A 77 -6.91 -8.24 3.24
C PHE A 77 -7.32 -8.29 1.76
N ARG A 78 -6.59 -9.04 0.92
CA ARG A 78 -6.77 -9.09 -0.54
C ARG A 78 -6.61 -7.72 -1.22
N SER A 79 -5.67 -6.91 -0.72
CA SER A 79 -5.25 -5.71 -1.43
C SER A 79 -4.34 -6.07 -2.60
N SER A 80 -4.23 -5.16 -3.55
CA SER A 80 -3.23 -5.26 -4.62
C SER A 80 -1.87 -4.78 -4.12
N ALA A 81 -0.81 -5.39 -4.64
CA ALA A 81 0.54 -4.90 -4.54
C ALA A 81 1.09 -4.67 -5.96
N ARG A 82 1.83 -3.60 -6.15
CA ARG A 82 2.57 -3.30 -7.37
C ARG A 82 4.06 -3.24 -7.03
N VAL A 83 4.84 -4.00 -7.75
CA VAL A 83 6.30 -3.98 -7.67
C VAL A 83 6.81 -3.25 -8.91
N GLN A 84 7.66 -2.26 -8.71
CA GLN A 84 8.32 -1.53 -9.79
C GLN A 84 9.83 -1.56 -9.56
N ILE A 85 10.55 -2.01 -10.59
CA ILE A 85 12.00 -1.98 -10.63
C ILE A 85 12.38 -0.63 -11.24
N GLY A 86 13.20 0.14 -10.54
CA GLY A 86 13.74 1.41 -10.99
C GLY A 86 15.08 1.24 -11.70
N GLU A 87 15.65 2.36 -12.13
CA GLU A 87 16.94 2.36 -12.81
C GLU A 87 18.09 1.90 -11.90
N PRO A 88 18.90 0.93 -12.32
CA PRO A 88 20.04 0.45 -11.53
C PRO A 88 21.11 1.53 -11.37
N ILE A 89 21.81 1.54 -10.23
CA ILE A 89 23.02 2.34 -9.99
C ILE A 89 24.20 1.41 -10.18
N ASN A 90 25.02 1.64 -11.19
CA ASN A 90 26.30 0.94 -11.36
C ASN A 90 27.31 1.56 -10.41
N ILE A 91 27.81 0.79 -9.45
CA ILE A 91 28.71 1.28 -8.40
C ILE A 91 30.04 1.74 -8.96
N GLY A 92 30.66 0.95 -9.86
CA GLY A 92 31.93 1.29 -10.46
C GLY A 92 31.89 2.53 -11.35
N GLU A 93 30.81 2.69 -12.13
CA GLU A 93 30.59 3.92 -12.94
C GLU A 93 30.36 5.13 -12.06
N PHE A 94 29.51 4.99 -11.03
CA PHE A 94 29.22 6.06 -10.08
C PHE A 94 30.49 6.59 -9.40
N ILE A 95 31.40 5.69 -8.95
CA ILE A 95 32.67 6.08 -8.34
C ILE A 95 33.59 6.80 -9.34
N LYS A 96 33.64 6.32 -10.60
CA LYS A 96 34.46 6.93 -11.67
C LYS A 96 33.97 8.31 -12.09
N GLU A 97 32.67 8.55 -12.02
CA GLU A 97 32.05 9.86 -12.32
C GLU A 97 32.30 10.90 -11.21
N HIS A 98 32.70 10.46 -10.00
CA HIS A 98 32.94 11.32 -8.85
C HIS A 98 34.34 11.14 -8.26
N PRO A 99 35.42 11.33 -9.06
CA PRO A 99 36.82 11.02 -8.65
C PRO A 99 37.31 11.93 -7.55
N ASP A 100 36.80 13.15 -7.44
CA ASP A 100 37.24 14.16 -6.46
C ASP A 100 36.55 14.01 -5.10
N MET A 101 35.59 13.11 -4.98
CA MET A 101 34.85 12.85 -3.73
C MET A 101 35.57 11.83 -2.85
N THR A 102 35.54 12.08 -1.55
CA THR A 102 35.91 11.07 -0.58
C THR A 102 34.92 9.89 -0.57
N PRO A 103 35.33 8.68 -0.13
CA PRO A 103 34.40 7.54 -0.06
C PRO A 103 33.14 7.84 0.76
N GLN A 104 33.23 8.68 1.77
CA GLN A 104 32.07 9.09 2.58
C GLN A 104 31.13 10.01 1.80
N GLU A 105 31.65 10.92 0.99
CA GLU A 105 30.86 11.80 0.12
C GLU A 105 30.19 11.00 -0.99
N GLN A 106 30.93 10.09 -1.62
CA GLN A 106 30.37 9.16 -2.64
C GLN A 106 29.21 8.33 -2.08
N MET A 107 29.35 7.80 -0.84
CA MET A 107 28.24 7.09 -0.18
C MET A 107 27.01 7.98 0.09
N ASN A 108 27.22 9.23 0.50
CA ASN A 108 26.13 10.16 0.77
C ASN A 108 25.41 10.54 -0.53
N ASP A 109 26.15 10.77 -1.60
CA ASP A 109 25.59 11.13 -2.91
C ASP A 109 24.85 9.94 -3.56
N MET A 110 25.44 8.74 -3.46
CA MET A 110 24.78 7.49 -3.87
C MET A 110 23.48 7.24 -3.09
N ARG A 111 23.46 7.58 -1.80
CA ARG A 111 22.25 7.54 -0.98
C ARG A 111 21.18 8.47 -1.51
N THR A 112 21.53 9.72 -1.82
CA THR A 112 20.61 10.71 -2.39
C THR A 112 20.08 10.25 -3.74
N CYS A 113 20.93 9.69 -4.59
CA CYS A 113 20.55 9.10 -5.87
C CYS A 113 19.56 7.93 -5.68
N LEU A 114 19.84 7.01 -4.76
CA LEU A 114 18.95 5.88 -4.47
C LEU A 114 17.61 6.34 -3.90
N GLU A 115 17.61 7.28 -2.95
CA GLU A 115 16.38 7.87 -2.40
C GLU A 115 15.48 8.43 -3.50
N LYS A 116 16.05 9.20 -4.43
CA LYS A 116 15.32 9.77 -5.57
C LYS A 116 14.73 8.68 -6.47
N ARG A 117 15.51 7.67 -6.86
CA ARG A 117 15.05 6.56 -7.72
C ARG A 117 13.98 5.70 -7.03
N MET A 118 14.08 5.51 -5.71
CA MET A 118 13.04 4.83 -4.93
C MET A 118 11.74 5.64 -4.90
N GLN A 119 11.80 6.96 -4.68
CA GLN A 119 10.64 7.85 -4.70
C GLN A 119 9.93 7.85 -6.06
N GLU A 120 10.67 7.80 -7.15
CA GLU A 120 10.12 7.70 -8.51
C GLU A 120 9.43 6.35 -8.77
N SER A 121 9.85 5.29 -8.06
CA SER A 121 9.31 3.93 -8.20
C SER A 121 8.03 3.67 -7.39
N ILE A 122 7.61 4.60 -6.51
CA ILE A 122 6.43 4.48 -5.65
C ILE A 122 5.47 5.65 -5.83
N PHE A 123 4.27 5.54 -5.29
CA PHE A 123 3.46 6.73 -5.01
C PHE A 123 4.07 7.44 -3.81
N TYR A 124 4.66 8.60 -4.05
CA TYR A 124 5.41 9.33 -3.06
C TYR A 124 4.76 10.66 -2.72
N ILE A 125 4.56 10.90 -1.44
CA ILE A 125 4.16 12.18 -0.85
C ILE A 125 5.22 12.52 0.20
N PRO A 126 5.81 13.74 0.19
CA PRO A 126 6.73 14.18 1.23
C PRO A 126 6.12 14.03 2.62
N ASN A 127 6.92 13.54 3.58
CA ASN A 127 6.44 13.38 4.97
C ASN A 127 6.63 14.68 5.75
N ASP A 128 5.90 15.71 5.35
CA ASP A 128 5.84 17.04 5.91
C ASP A 128 4.47 17.33 6.55
N GLU A 129 4.24 18.57 6.94
CA GLU A 129 2.97 19.05 7.52
C GLU A 129 1.80 18.99 6.53
N ASP A 130 2.08 19.00 5.22
CA ASP A 130 1.08 18.98 4.15
C ASP A 130 0.71 17.54 3.72
N TYR A 131 1.32 16.49 4.32
CA TYR A 131 1.12 15.09 3.89
C TYR A 131 -0.35 14.69 3.83
N ASP A 132 -1.10 14.93 4.92
CA ASP A 132 -2.52 14.52 5.02
C ASP A 132 -3.39 15.31 4.03
N ALA A 133 -3.13 16.61 3.85
CA ALA A 133 -3.82 17.43 2.86
C ALA A 133 -3.55 16.95 1.45
N THR A 134 -2.29 16.69 1.11
CA THR A 134 -1.88 16.19 -0.22
C THR A 134 -2.52 14.84 -0.53
N TYR A 135 -2.52 13.92 0.44
CA TYR A 135 -3.15 12.61 0.28
C TYR A 135 -4.67 12.72 0.07
N GLU A 136 -5.33 13.63 0.80
CA GLU A 136 -6.76 13.89 0.66
C GLU A 136 -7.11 14.50 -0.71
N ILE A 137 -6.28 15.45 -1.20
CA ILE A 137 -6.42 16.05 -2.53
C ILE A 137 -6.25 14.97 -3.60
N CYS A 138 -5.23 14.12 -3.52
CA CYS A 138 -5.04 13.00 -4.43
C CYS A 138 -6.29 12.11 -4.50
N ALA A 139 -6.86 11.73 -3.35
CA ALA A 139 -8.07 10.93 -3.29
C ALA A 139 -9.30 11.63 -3.91
N ALA A 140 -9.40 12.96 -3.75
CA ALA A 140 -10.48 13.75 -4.30
C ALA A 140 -10.45 13.84 -5.84
N VAL A 141 -9.23 13.94 -6.43
CA VAL A 141 -9.06 14.24 -7.87
C VAL A 141 -8.70 13.02 -8.72
N VAL A 142 -8.23 11.92 -8.13
CA VAL A 142 -7.65 10.76 -8.85
C VAL A 142 -8.49 10.29 -10.04
N LYS A 143 -9.81 10.28 -9.93
CA LYS A 143 -10.68 9.84 -11.04
C LYS A 143 -10.72 10.80 -12.21
N LYS A 144 -10.79 12.09 -11.91
CA LYS A 144 -10.75 13.13 -12.94
C LYS A 144 -9.41 13.08 -13.63
N GLN A 145 -8.33 12.93 -12.85
CA GLN A 145 -6.97 12.80 -13.37
C GLN A 145 -6.79 11.53 -14.23
N VAL A 146 -7.27 10.37 -13.79
CA VAL A 146 -7.27 9.14 -14.61
C VAL A 146 -8.04 9.32 -15.92
N ASN A 147 -9.16 10.06 -15.92
CA ASN A 147 -9.87 10.34 -17.16
C ASN A 147 -9.06 11.26 -18.10
N HIS A 148 -8.32 12.25 -17.59
CA HIS A 148 -7.40 13.06 -18.39
C HIS A 148 -6.28 12.20 -19.00
N LEU A 149 -5.67 11.32 -18.21
CA LEU A 149 -4.61 10.41 -18.67
C LEU A 149 -5.05 9.47 -19.80
N ARG A 150 -6.34 9.15 -19.91
CA ARG A 150 -6.85 8.29 -21.00
C ARG A 150 -6.70 8.89 -22.39
N ASN A 151 -6.65 10.22 -22.46
CA ASN A 151 -6.49 10.98 -23.71
C ASN A 151 -5.04 11.40 -23.94
N ASP A 152 -4.12 11.01 -23.06
CA ASP A 152 -2.71 11.31 -23.14
C ASP A 152 -1.98 10.23 -23.97
N GLU A 153 -1.05 10.65 -24.84
CA GLU A 153 -0.31 9.73 -25.70
C GLU A 153 0.60 8.79 -24.91
N GLU A 154 1.26 9.28 -23.86
CA GLU A 154 2.20 8.53 -23.05
C GLU A 154 1.48 7.62 -22.04
N TYR A 155 0.41 8.12 -21.39
CA TYR A 155 -0.25 7.44 -20.27
C TYR A 155 -1.57 6.76 -20.63
N GLY A 156 -2.10 7.00 -21.84
CA GLY A 156 -3.43 6.52 -22.26
C GLY A 156 -3.59 5.00 -22.30
N HIS A 157 -2.48 4.26 -22.35
CA HIS A 157 -2.45 2.80 -22.30
C HIS A 157 -2.61 2.24 -20.88
N LEU A 158 -2.35 3.04 -19.82
CA LEU A 158 -2.39 2.58 -18.43
C LEU A 158 -3.82 2.23 -17.97
N ARG A 159 -3.95 1.19 -17.17
CA ARG A 159 -5.22 0.72 -16.61
C ARG A 159 -5.07 0.36 -15.13
N GLY A 160 -6.20 0.33 -14.42
CA GLY A 160 -6.27 -0.13 -13.03
C GLY A 160 -5.33 0.61 -12.10
N ILE A 161 -4.47 -0.14 -11.40
CA ILE A 161 -3.55 0.39 -10.39
C ILE A 161 -2.48 1.31 -11.01
N ASP A 162 -2.05 1.04 -12.25
CA ASP A 162 -1.02 1.83 -12.91
C ASP A 162 -1.55 3.21 -13.32
N ALA A 163 -2.78 3.29 -13.83
CA ALA A 163 -3.43 4.57 -14.12
C ALA A 163 -3.63 5.41 -12.84
N HIS A 164 -4.01 4.77 -11.72
CA HIS A 164 -4.12 5.45 -10.43
C HIS A 164 -2.76 5.91 -9.89
N PHE A 165 -1.71 5.13 -10.12
CA PHE A 165 -0.34 5.49 -9.75
C PHE A 165 0.11 6.74 -10.50
N ALA A 166 0.00 6.74 -11.83
CA ALA A 166 0.37 7.89 -12.65
C ALA A 166 -0.46 9.14 -12.25
N ALA A 167 -1.78 8.99 -12.11
CA ALA A 167 -2.67 10.09 -11.73
C ALA A 167 -2.31 10.73 -10.38
N ASN A 168 -1.99 9.91 -9.37
CA ASN A 168 -1.61 10.41 -8.05
C ASN A 168 -0.25 11.12 -8.09
N ASN A 169 0.76 10.54 -8.76
CA ASN A 169 2.07 11.18 -8.89
C ASN A 169 1.99 12.50 -9.68
N MET A 170 1.16 12.56 -10.74
CA MET A 170 0.92 13.82 -11.45
C MET A 170 0.23 14.85 -10.55
N THR A 171 -0.69 14.44 -9.70
CA THR A 171 -1.33 15.35 -8.74
C THR A 171 -0.33 15.93 -7.75
N VAL A 172 0.58 15.12 -7.19
CA VAL A 172 1.65 15.60 -6.30
C VAL A 172 2.57 16.56 -7.03
N LYS A 173 3.07 16.18 -8.23
CA LYS A 173 3.93 17.05 -9.05
C LYS A 173 3.25 18.37 -9.40
N HIS A 174 1.95 18.35 -9.68
CA HIS A 174 1.19 19.57 -9.97
C HIS A 174 1.07 20.47 -8.72
N LEU A 175 0.82 19.88 -7.54
CA LEU A 175 0.83 20.66 -6.29
C LEU A 175 2.20 21.29 -6.00
N ASP A 176 3.29 20.54 -6.22
CA ASP A 176 4.65 21.05 -6.05
C ASP A 176 4.97 22.18 -7.06
N TYR A 177 4.46 22.07 -8.28
CA TYR A 177 4.53 23.14 -9.28
C TYR A 177 3.75 24.37 -8.84
N LEU A 178 2.51 24.20 -8.35
CA LEU A 178 1.69 25.31 -7.86
C LEU A 178 2.32 26.01 -6.65
N LYS A 179 2.97 25.26 -5.74
CA LYS A 179 3.72 25.89 -4.62
C LYS A 179 4.78 26.89 -5.09
N LYS A 180 5.35 26.70 -6.31
CA LYS A 180 6.37 27.57 -6.90
C LYS A 180 5.78 28.71 -7.73
N VAL A 181 4.73 28.45 -8.51
CA VAL A 181 4.19 29.37 -9.51
C VAL A 181 3.00 30.18 -8.99
N ASN A 182 2.16 29.56 -8.17
CA ASN A 182 0.98 30.20 -7.55
C ASN A 182 0.82 29.75 -6.10
N PRO A 183 1.65 30.28 -5.18
CA PRO A 183 1.65 29.90 -3.77
C PRO A 183 0.31 30.14 -3.07
N GLU A 184 -0.46 31.13 -3.49
CA GLU A 184 -1.77 31.44 -2.93
C GLU A 184 -2.78 30.33 -3.21
N LEU A 185 -2.84 29.87 -4.47
CA LEU A 185 -3.70 28.76 -4.88
C LEU A 185 -3.27 27.45 -4.20
N ALA A 186 -1.96 27.18 -4.10
CA ALA A 186 -1.43 26.01 -3.42
C ALA A 186 -1.82 26.01 -1.93
N SER A 187 -1.64 27.13 -1.23
CA SER A 187 -2.01 27.29 0.17
C SER A 187 -3.51 27.08 0.40
N ARG A 188 -4.36 27.60 -0.50
CA ARG A 188 -5.80 27.37 -0.46
C ARG A 188 -6.16 25.89 -0.65
N LEU A 189 -5.53 25.21 -1.60
CA LEU A 189 -5.73 23.77 -1.83
C LEU A 189 -5.32 22.95 -0.61
N ILE A 190 -4.17 23.24 -0.01
CA ILE A 190 -3.69 22.58 1.22
C ILE A 190 -4.65 22.82 2.38
N ALA A 191 -5.13 24.05 2.59
CA ALA A 191 -6.11 24.36 3.62
C ALA A 191 -7.41 23.54 3.41
N LEU A 192 -7.94 23.49 2.19
CA LEU A 192 -9.11 22.67 1.84
C LEU A 192 -8.85 21.17 2.05
N GLY A 193 -7.65 20.68 1.72
CA GLY A 193 -7.25 19.31 1.96
C GLY A 193 -7.23 18.95 3.44
N ASN A 194 -6.66 19.82 4.29
CA ASN A 194 -6.65 19.67 5.74
C ASN A 194 -8.07 19.67 6.33
N ASP A 195 -8.92 20.61 5.92
CA ASP A 195 -10.32 20.66 6.36
C ASP A 195 -11.09 19.42 5.94
N ALA A 196 -10.88 18.93 4.70
CA ALA A 196 -11.49 17.70 4.21
C ALA A 196 -11.03 16.49 5.01
N SER A 197 -9.73 16.34 5.25
CA SER A 197 -9.14 15.23 6.01
C SER A 197 -9.68 15.20 7.44
N LYS A 198 -9.69 16.35 8.13
CA LYS A 198 -10.23 16.49 9.47
C LYS A 198 -11.70 16.10 9.53
N LEU A 199 -12.54 16.71 8.71
CA LEU A 199 -13.99 16.46 8.71
C LEU A 199 -14.31 15.02 8.32
N ARG A 200 -13.59 14.43 7.34
CA ARG A 200 -13.74 13.04 6.94
C ARG A 200 -13.40 12.06 8.07
N ASN A 201 -12.34 12.34 8.83
CA ASN A 201 -11.92 11.51 9.97
C ASN A 201 -12.93 11.61 11.13
N GLU A 202 -13.41 12.81 11.46
CA GLU A 202 -14.45 13.04 12.47
C GLU A 202 -15.73 12.28 12.16
N GLU A 203 -16.17 12.30 10.90
CA GLU A 203 -17.35 11.59 10.43
C GLU A 203 -17.12 10.09 10.16
N HIS A 204 -15.89 9.60 10.33
CA HIS A 204 -15.49 8.21 10.04
C HIS A 204 -15.86 7.77 8.61
N ILE A 205 -15.61 8.63 7.62
CA ILE A 205 -15.84 8.38 6.20
C ILE A 205 -14.57 7.80 5.57
N SER A 206 -14.72 6.72 4.80
CA SER A 206 -13.60 6.08 4.09
C SER A 206 -13.21 6.86 2.83
N LEU A 207 -11.91 7.00 2.57
CA LEU A 207 -11.39 7.55 1.30
C LEU A 207 -11.91 6.79 0.06
N ASN A 208 -12.22 5.50 0.20
CA ASN A 208 -12.83 4.73 -0.89
C ASN A 208 -14.17 5.31 -1.37
N SER A 209 -14.94 5.95 -0.48
CA SER A 209 -16.20 6.59 -0.83
C SER A 209 -16.01 7.89 -1.62
N VAL A 210 -14.92 8.63 -1.39
CA VAL A 210 -14.59 9.88 -2.08
C VAL A 210 -14.33 9.65 -3.56
N SER A 211 -13.71 8.53 -3.88
CA SER A 211 -13.30 8.18 -5.24
C SER A 211 -14.35 7.42 -6.07
N VAL A 212 -15.61 7.22 -5.63
CA VAL A 212 -16.63 6.48 -6.40
C VAL A 212 -17.25 7.34 -7.52
N LYS A 213 -17.19 6.87 -8.78
CA LYS A 213 -17.69 7.63 -9.96
C LYS A 213 -19.21 7.76 -9.99
N TYR A 214 -19.92 6.68 -9.61
CA TYR A 214 -21.39 6.62 -9.62
C TYR A 214 -21.90 6.22 -8.23
N PRO A 215 -21.94 7.15 -7.27
CA PRO A 215 -22.20 6.79 -5.88
C PRO A 215 -23.58 6.17 -5.67
N LEU A 216 -24.61 6.60 -6.40
CA LEU A 216 -25.97 6.05 -6.27
C LEU A 216 -26.03 4.62 -6.82
N LEU A 217 -25.59 4.41 -8.05
CA LEU A 217 -25.56 3.08 -8.67
C LEU A 217 -24.71 2.10 -7.87
N SER A 218 -23.52 2.54 -7.43
CA SER A 218 -22.66 1.72 -6.59
C SER A 218 -23.34 1.30 -5.28
N ARG A 219 -24.11 2.19 -4.65
CA ARG A 219 -24.89 1.86 -3.44
C ARG A 219 -25.98 0.84 -3.71
N ILE A 220 -26.78 1.05 -4.76
CA ILE A 220 -27.85 0.12 -5.16
C ILE A 220 -27.28 -1.28 -5.42
N LEU A 221 -26.20 -1.38 -6.20
CA LEU A 221 -25.55 -2.66 -6.50
C LEU A 221 -24.99 -3.35 -5.26
N LYS A 222 -24.41 -2.60 -4.31
CA LYS A 222 -23.93 -3.15 -3.04
C LYS A 222 -25.08 -3.70 -2.19
N VAL A 223 -26.21 -2.96 -2.10
CA VAL A 223 -27.39 -3.41 -1.35
C VAL A 223 -27.96 -4.67 -1.98
N LEU A 224 -28.17 -4.68 -3.30
CA LEU A 224 -28.70 -5.84 -4.01
C LEU A 224 -27.80 -7.09 -3.81
N PHE A 225 -26.51 -6.93 -3.98
CA PHE A 225 -25.55 -8.01 -3.75
C PHE A 225 -25.62 -8.54 -2.32
N MET A 226 -25.68 -7.65 -1.32
CA MET A 226 -25.80 -8.06 0.09
C MET A 226 -27.12 -8.78 0.37
N LEU A 227 -28.24 -8.34 -0.21
CA LEU A 227 -29.53 -9.01 -0.04
C LEU A 227 -29.54 -10.41 -0.64
N VAL A 228 -28.99 -10.56 -1.85
CA VAL A 228 -28.91 -11.86 -2.55
C VAL A 228 -28.00 -12.83 -1.78
N THR A 229 -26.89 -12.33 -1.23
CA THR A 229 -25.92 -13.17 -0.51
C THR A 229 -26.25 -13.35 0.98
N LEU A 230 -27.27 -12.67 1.52
CA LEU A 230 -27.58 -12.65 2.94
C LEU A 230 -27.81 -14.04 3.57
N PRO A 231 -28.63 -14.96 2.98
CA PRO A 231 -28.84 -16.28 3.59
C PRO A 231 -27.53 -17.05 3.75
N TYR A 232 -26.72 -17.08 2.69
CA TYR A 232 -25.40 -17.71 2.72
C TYR A 232 -24.47 -17.04 3.72
N THR A 233 -24.44 -15.70 3.73
CA THR A 233 -23.53 -14.93 4.59
C THR A 233 -23.82 -15.11 6.06
N LEU A 234 -25.09 -15.30 6.45
CA LEU A 234 -25.45 -15.59 7.85
C LEU A 234 -24.85 -16.93 8.31
N VAL A 235 -25.07 -18.00 7.54
CA VAL A 235 -24.51 -19.32 7.85
C VAL A 235 -22.98 -19.26 7.85
N ALA A 236 -22.38 -18.72 6.79
CA ALA A 236 -20.93 -18.60 6.67
C ALA A 236 -20.30 -17.76 7.79
N THR A 237 -21.02 -16.74 8.31
CA THR A 237 -20.55 -15.94 9.45
C THR A 237 -20.49 -16.76 10.73
N VAL A 238 -21.49 -17.59 10.99
CA VAL A 238 -21.49 -18.51 12.15
C VAL A 238 -20.34 -19.52 12.02
N CYS A 239 -20.17 -20.13 10.86
CA CYS A 239 -19.09 -21.10 10.60
C CYS A 239 -17.67 -20.48 10.72
N THR A 240 -17.51 -19.20 10.39
CA THR A 240 -16.22 -18.50 10.51
C THR A 240 -15.99 -17.83 11.86
N LEU A 241 -16.99 -17.84 12.75
CA LEU A 241 -16.92 -17.19 14.07
C LEU A 241 -15.72 -17.68 14.94
N PRO A 242 -15.39 -18.98 15.01
CA PRO A 242 -14.25 -19.45 15.80
C PRO A 242 -12.94 -18.76 15.40
N ILE A 243 -12.70 -18.56 14.10
CA ILE A 243 -11.49 -17.86 13.61
C ILE A 243 -11.53 -16.39 13.98
N LYS A 244 -12.69 -15.73 13.87
CA LYS A 244 -12.84 -14.31 14.24
C LYS A 244 -12.58 -14.10 15.74
N ILE A 245 -13.04 -15.03 16.59
CA ILE A 245 -12.75 -15.01 18.02
C ILE A 245 -11.26 -15.19 18.28
N ALA A 246 -10.61 -16.17 17.65
CA ALA A 246 -9.18 -16.36 17.75
C ALA A 246 -8.39 -15.11 17.31
N CYS A 247 -8.76 -14.52 16.16
CA CYS A 247 -8.18 -13.25 15.71
C CYS A 247 -8.33 -12.13 16.74
N TYR A 248 -9.50 -11.99 17.37
CA TYR A 248 -9.76 -10.94 18.37
C TYR A 248 -8.81 -11.03 19.55
N PHE A 249 -8.59 -12.24 20.10
CA PHE A 249 -7.67 -12.43 21.22
C PHE A 249 -6.21 -12.24 20.82
N ILE A 250 -5.82 -12.79 19.67
CA ILE A 250 -4.43 -12.71 19.19
C ILE A 250 -4.08 -11.27 18.84
N PHE A 251 -4.98 -10.48 18.24
CA PHE A 251 -4.71 -9.07 17.91
C PHE A 251 -4.44 -8.18 19.12
N LYS A 252 -4.87 -8.57 20.31
CA LYS A 252 -4.52 -7.87 21.57
C LYS A 252 -3.05 -8.01 21.94
N LEU A 253 -2.39 -9.07 21.46
CA LEU A 253 -0.97 -9.31 21.72
C LEU A 253 -0.05 -8.48 20.82
N PHE A 254 -0.54 -8.01 19.67
CA PHE A 254 0.24 -7.25 18.71
C PHE A 254 -0.08 -5.75 18.79
N LYS A 255 0.93 -4.95 19.14
CA LYS A 255 0.84 -3.47 19.15
C LYS A 255 0.77 -2.92 17.74
N ASP A 256 1.52 -3.51 16.80
CA ASP A 256 1.60 -3.06 15.42
C ASP A 256 0.43 -3.60 14.57
N GLN A 257 -0.27 -2.67 13.93
CA GLN A 257 -1.42 -2.98 13.06
C GLN A 257 -0.99 -3.68 11.75
N ALA A 258 0.24 -3.51 11.30
CA ALA A 258 0.75 -4.11 10.06
C ALA A 258 0.70 -5.64 10.12
N PHE A 259 1.00 -6.23 11.28
CA PHE A 259 0.97 -7.68 11.47
C PHE A 259 -0.43 -8.30 11.49
N ARG A 260 -1.49 -7.50 11.73
CA ARG A 260 -2.87 -8.03 11.85
C ARG A 260 -3.35 -8.75 10.58
N ASN A 261 -2.93 -8.29 9.41
CA ASN A 261 -3.31 -8.95 8.15
C ASN A 261 -2.60 -10.30 7.98
N SER A 262 -1.31 -10.37 8.31
CA SER A 262 -0.53 -11.60 8.26
C SER A 262 -1.05 -12.64 9.25
N VAL A 263 -1.33 -12.21 10.48
CA VAL A 263 -1.94 -13.08 11.51
C VAL A 263 -3.30 -13.60 11.05
N ARG A 264 -4.16 -12.74 10.52
CA ARG A 264 -5.45 -13.15 9.98
C ARG A 264 -5.30 -14.19 8.88
N TYR A 265 -4.37 -13.96 7.95
CA TYR A 265 -4.10 -14.89 6.85
C TYR A 265 -3.66 -16.25 7.36
N VAL A 266 -2.68 -16.30 8.26
CA VAL A 266 -2.17 -17.54 8.86
C VAL A 266 -3.26 -18.31 9.63
N LEU A 267 -4.06 -17.58 10.43
CA LEU A 267 -5.17 -18.23 11.16
C LEU A 267 -6.21 -18.82 10.23
N HIS A 268 -6.55 -18.16 9.12
CA HIS A 268 -7.46 -18.73 8.13
C HIS A 268 -6.83 -19.91 7.41
N LEU A 269 -5.54 -19.83 7.06
CA LEU A 269 -4.83 -20.91 6.38
C LEU A 269 -4.77 -22.19 7.23
N VAL A 270 -4.58 -22.05 8.54
CA VAL A 270 -4.42 -23.20 9.46
C VAL A 270 -5.77 -23.68 10.01
N LEU A 271 -6.58 -22.76 10.54
CA LEU A 271 -7.81 -23.14 11.24
C LEU A 271 -8.97 -23.49 10.30
N TRP A 272 -9.02 -22.84 9.11
CA TRP A 272 -10.15 -23.09 8.20
C TRP A 272 -10.21 -24.53 7.66
N PRO A 273 -9.11 -25.16 7.21
CA PRO A 273 -9.15 -26.57 6.83
C PRO A 273 -9.58 -27.50 7.98
N ILE A 274 -9.14 -27.23 9.21
CA ILE A 274 -9.55 -28.01 10.38
C ILE A 274 -11.06 -27.88 10.64
N LEU A 275 -11.58 -26.67 10.62
CA LEU A 275 -13.03 -26.43 10.77
C LEU A 275 -13.83 -27.08 9.63
N MET A 276 -13.29 -27.05 8.39
CA MET A 276 -13.92 -27.70 7.25
C MET A 276 -14.06 -29.21 7.42
N ILE A 277 -13.04 -29.87 7.99
CA ILE A 277 -13.13 -31.31 8.35
C ILE A 277 -14.22 -31.53 9.38
N ILE A 278 -14.28 -30.73 10.45
CA ILE A 278 -15.29 -30.84 11.50
C ILE A 278 -16.69 -30.62 10.92
N TYR A 279 -16.89 -29.56 10.12
CA TYR A 279 -18.19 -29.27 9.52
C TYR A 279 -18.58 -30.31 8.48
N GLY A 280 -17.61 -30.88 7.74
CA GLY A 280 -17.84 -32.00 6.83
C GLY A 280 -18.35 -33.23 7.59
N ILE A 281 -17.69 -33.63 8.68
CA ILE A 281 -18.14 -34.75 9.51
C ILE A 281 -19.57 -34.52 10.01
N ILE A 282 -19.85 -33.33 10.57
CA ILE A 282 -21.19 -32.96 11.04
C ILE A 282 -22.21 -33.06 9.93
N ALA A 283 -21.90 -32.55 8.72
CA ALA A 283 -22.79 -32.59 7.58
C ALA A 283 -23.09 -34.03 7.13
N PHE A 284 -22.07 -34.92 7.04
CA PHE A 284 -22.24 -36.31 6.60
C PHE A 284 -22.97 -37.17 7.64
N VAL A 285 -22.90 -36.82 8.92
CA VAL A 285 -23.68 -37.49 9.97
C VAL A 285 -25.14 -37.02 9.98
N SER A 286 -25.40 -35.74 9.63
CA SER A 286 -26.71 -35.11 9.79
C SER A 286 -27.56 -35.07 8.54
N LEU A 287 -26.97 -35.21 7.33
CA LEU A 287 -27.62 -35.00 6.04
C LEU A 287 -27.36 -36.21 5.11
N PRO A 288 -28.28 -36.47 4.13
CA PRO A 288 -28.00 -37.40 3.04
C PRO A 288 -26.73 -37.04 2.27
N GLY A 289 -25.96 -38.04 1.82
CA GLY A 289 -24.60 -37.86 1.30
C GLY A 289 -24.44 -36.76 0.24
N LEU A 290 -25.38 -36.64 -0.70
CA LEU A 290 -25.35 -35.57 -1.70
C LEU A 290 -25.47 -34.18 -1.08
N TRP A 291 -26.41 -33.98 -0.16
CA TRP A 291 -26.59 -32.70 0.53
C TRP A 291 -25.43 -32.34 1.44
N ALA A 292 -24.87 -33.35 2.14
CA ALA A 292 -23.67 -33.20 2.94
C ALA A 292 -22.48 -32.71 2.11
N ALA A 293 -22.27 -33.31 0.92
CA ALA A 293 -21.23 -32.88 0.00
C ALA A 293 -21.44 -31.46 -0.51
N LEU A 294 -22.67 -31.13 -0.94
CA LEU A 294 -23.01 -29.78 -1.42
C LEU A 294 -22.77 -28.70 -0.34
N VAL A 295 -23.21 -28.94 0.89
CA VAL A 295 -23.00 -28.01 2.00
C VAL A 295 -21.53 -27.82 2.32
N THR A 296 -20.77 -28.94 2.37
CA THR A 296 -19.33 -28.87 2.62
C THR A 296 -18.60 -28.06 1.55
N VAL A 297 -18.88 -28.33 0.27
CA VAL A 297 -18.28 -27.58 -0.84
C VAL A 297 -18.69 -26.10 -0.80
N ALA A 298 -19.95 -25.82 -0.50
CA ALA A 298 -20.46 -24.44 -0.40
C ALA A 298 -19.78 -23.63 0.73
N LEU A 299 -19.29 -24.27 1.79
CA LEU A 299 -18.59 -23.60 2.86
C LEU A 299 -17.13 -23.22 2.51
N ILE A 300 -16.50 -23.82 1.49
CA ILE A 300 -15.11 -23.51 1.12
C ILE A 300 -14.86 -22.00 1.00
N PRO A 301 -15.65 -21.21 0.25
CA PRO A 301 -15.42 -19.78 0.09
C PRO A 301 -15.90 -18.91 1.28
N ALA A 302 -16.47 -19.49 2.33
CA ALA A 302 -17.09 -18.76 3.42
C ALA A 302 -16.20 -17.67 4.08
N PRO A 303 -14.90 -17.87 4.36
CA PRO A 303 -14.06 -16.82 4.94
C PRO A 303 -13.90 -15.63 4.01
N ILE A 304 -13.80 -15.87 2.70
CA ILE A 304 -13.64 -14.81 1.70
C ILE A 304 -14.93 -14.04 1.54
N VAL A 305 -16.06 -14.74 1.37
CA VAL A 305 -17.38 -14.12 1.17
C VAL A 305 -17.79 -13.28 2.38
N THR A 306 -17.66 -13.82 3.60
CA THR A 306 -18.00 -13.08 4.81
C THR A 306 -17.13 -11.83 4.98
N HIS A 307 -15.85 -11.90 4.64
CA HIS A 307 -14.96 -10.75 4.68
C HIS A 307 -15.37 -9.67 3.68
N GLU A 308 -15.65 -10.06 2.43
CA GLU A 308 -16.02 -9.11 1.35
C GLU A 308 -17.39 -8.48 1.60
N VAL A 309 -18.39 -9.25 2.07
CA VAL A 309 -19.71 -8.70 2.41
C VAL A 309 -19.62 -7.71 3.57
N TYR A 310 -18.87 -8.03 4.62
CA TYR A 310 -18.63 -7.09 5.72
C TYR A 310 -17.93 -5.82 5.26
N ARG A 311 -16.95 -5.94 4.38
CA ARG A 311 -16.25 -4.80 3.77
C ARG A 311 -17.22 -3.92 2.96
N LEU A 312 -18.04 -4.52 2.10
CA LEU A 312 -19.04 -3.80 1.30
C LEU A 312 -20.05 -3.07 2.19
N PHE A 313 -20.48 -3.70 3.28
CA PHE A 313 -21.38 -3.08 4.27
C PHE A 313 -20.75 -1.84 4.90
N ARG A 314 -19.48 -1.91 5.32
CA ARG A 314 -18.76 -0.76 5.87
C ARG A 314 -18.60 0.38 4.85
N ILE A 315 -18.28 0.05 3.59
CA ILE A 315 -18.19 1.05 2.52
C ILE A 315 -19.55 1.68 2.25
N MET A 316 -20.63 0.90 2.24
CA MET A 316 -21.98 1.43 2.06
C MET A 316 -22.35 2.43 3.15
N ILE A 317 -22.07 2.12 4.43
CA ILE A 317 -22.29 3.07 5.53
C ILE A 317 -21.49 4.35 5.30
N SER A 318 -20.24 4.24 4.88
CA SER A 318 -19.38 5.37 4.55
C SER A 318 -19.92 6.20 3.38
N ASP A 319 -20.44 5.55 2.33
CA ASP A 319 -21.09 6.22 1.18
C ASP A 319 -22.32 7.02 1.60
N ILE A 320 -23.14 6.48 2.55
CA ILE A 320 -24.31 7.17 3.10
C ILE A 320 -23.88 8.38 3.93
N LYS A 321 -22.86 8.22 4.78
CA LYS A 321 -22.31 9.32 5.58
C LYS A 321 -21.79 10.45 4.69
N LEU A 322 -21.00 10.13 3.66
CA LEU A 322 -20.51 11.12 2.70
C LEU A 322 -21.68 11.82 1.97
N TRP A 323 -22.71 11.07 1.59
CA TRP A 323 -23.90 11.66 0.94
C TRP A 323 -24.62 12.64 1.87
N ARG A 324 -24.70 12.38 3.18
CA ARG A 324 -25.32 13.26 4.18
C ARG A 324 -24.44 14.49 4.47
N CYS A 325 -23.12 14.35 4.47
CA CYS A 325 -22.20 15.44 4.79
C CYS A 325 -22.05 16.42 3.61
N LYS A 326 -22.97 17.40 3.54
CA LYS A 326 -23.00 18.42 2.47
C LYS A 326 -21.71 19.26 2.46
N ARG A 327 -21.20 19.63 3.64
CA ARG A 327 -19.98 20.44 3.79
C ARG A 327 -18.78 19.75 3.17
N LEU A 328 -18.54 18.48 3.49
CA LEU A 328 -17.40 17.71 2.94
C LEU A 328 -17.50 17.57 1.42
N ARG A 329 -18.71 17.34 0.90
CA ARG A 329 -18.93 17.26 -0.55
C ARG A 329 -18.68 18.59 -1.26
N ALA A 330 -18.96 19.73 -0.62
CA ALA A 330 -18.65 21.06 -1.16
C ALA A 330 -17.14 21.27 -1.23
N ILE A 331 -16.40 20.95 -0.18
CA ILE A 331 -14.92 21.02 -0.14
C ILE A 331 -14.31 20.17 -1.27
N TYR A 332 -14.71 18.90 -1.44
CA TYR A 332 -14.19 18.08 -2.54
C TYR A 332 -14.53 18.60 -3.93
N ARG A 333 -15.69 19.26 -4.09
CA ARG A 333 -16.05 19.91 -5.36
C ARG A 333 -15.10 21.07 -5.64
N GLU A 334 -14.85 21.91 -4.64
CA GLU A 334 -13.94 23.05 -4.75
C GLU A 334 -12.51 22.60 -5.07
N ILE A 335 -11.96 21.61 -4.34
CA ILE A 335 -10.67 21.00 -4.66
C ILE A 335 -10.60 20.56 -6.13
N ARG A 336 -11.63 19.83 -6.61
CA ARG A 336 -11.67 19.38 -8.00
C ARG A 336 -11.76 20.53 -9.01
N THR A 337 -12.40 21.64 -8.66
CA THR A 337 -12.45 22.81 -9.54
C THR A 337 -11.11 23.48 -9.61
N LEU A 338 -10.50 23.79 -8.47
CA LEU A 338 -9.22 24.50 -8.39
C LEU A 338 -8.04 23.72 -8.97
N MET A 339 -8.03 22.39 -8.83
CA MET A 339 -6.95 21.55 -9.37
C MET A 339 -6.96 21.41 -10.89
N PHE A 340 -8.01 21.83 -11.60
CA PHE A 340 -8.14 21.70 -13.05
C PHE A 340 -8.53 23.03 -13.72
N GLN A 341 -8.32 24.15 -13.04
CA GLN A 341 -8.30 25.49 -13.60
C GLN A 341 -6.93 25.77 -14.25
#